data_0d350c1351804684a2720c5e33bba698
#
_entry.id   0d350c1351804684a2720c5e33bba698
#
_cell.length_a   1.000
_cell.length_b   1.000
_cell.length_c   1.000
_cell.angle_alpha   90.00
_cell.angle_beta   90.00
_cell.angle_gamma   90.00
#
_symmetry.space_group_name_H-M   'P 1'
#
loop_
_entity.id
_entity.type
_entity.pdbx_description
1 polymer ?
#
loop_
_entity_poly.entity_id
_entity_poly.type
_entity_poly.pdbx_seq_one_letter_code
_entity_poly.pdbx_strand_id
1 'polypeptide(L)'
;MLCIVLLFFGFAVINPIFNKKTYKIYLLLFAVALACLAWFTKPDYTMDLYRAYGQLDLFRQISFGKAYSYYGASNPLTLVYYYALARICPENGLLPALTVFIVYGFSFALLYKAAMRFGSTKKETNMALLFFMANFNYFYVIDNTRIYICFAVLAYFMYVDIVEKKHRIFCFLVYAALCYFHYGILPFVLIRIVLLFIKKTSPIV
;
A
#
# COMPACT_ATOMS: atom_id res chain seq x y z
N MET A 1 1.96 -14.56 14.81
CA MET A 1 3.26 -13.95 15.16
C MET A 1 4.44 -14.79 14.70
N LEU A 2 4.55 -16.06 15.07
CA LEU A 2 5.68 -16.95 14.70
C LEU A 2 5.93 -17.00 13.18
N CYS A 3 4.87 -17.18 12.35
CA CYS A 3 5.01 -17.24 10.90
C CYS A 3 5.60 -15.96 10.28
N ILE A 4 5.26 -14.80 10.82
CA ILE A 4 5.81 -13.52 10.37
C ILE A 4 7.29 -13.45 10.70
N VAL A 5 7.66 -13.82 11.91
CA VAL A 5 9.07 -13.88 12.35
C VAL A 5 9.88 -14.84 11.46
N LEU A 6 9.33 -16.03 11.18
CA LEU A 6 9.96 -17.01 10.28
C LEU A 6 10.13 -16.50 8.86
N LEU A 7 9.12 -15.76 8.33
CA LEU A 7 9.23 -15.13 7.02
C LEU A 7 10.30 -14.03 7.00
N PHE A 8 10.39 -13.20 8.06
CA PHE A 8 11.45 -12.20 8.18
C PHE A 8 12.82 -12.86 8.23
N PHE A 9 12.96 -13.93 9.01
CA PHE A 9 14.21 -14.68 9.10
C PHE A 9 14.56 -15.33 7.76
N GLY A 10 13.61 -15.99 7.12
CA GLY A 10 13.77 -16.55 5.78
C GLY A 10 14.18 -15.48 4.75
N PHE A 11 13.58 -14.28 4.82
CA PHE A 11 13.97 -13.15 4.00
C PHE A 11 15.45 -12.77 4.22
N ALA A 12 15.88 -12.65 5.46
CA ALA A 12 17.25 -12.27 5.80
C ALA A 12 18.28 -13.30 5.31
N VAL A 13 17.94 -14.60 5.38
CA VAL A 13 18.83 -15.69 4.97
C VAL A 13 18.86 -15.86 3.44
N ILE A 14 17.70 -15.86 2.80
CA ILE A 14 17.59 -16.20 1.36
C ILE A 14 17.94 -14.99 0.48
N ASN A 15 17.61 -13.77 0.90
CA ASN A 15 17.79 -12.57 0.12
C ASN A 15 19.24 -12.34 -0.41
N PRO A 16 20.31 -12.59 0.35
CA PRO A 16 21.69 -12.48 -0.14
C PRO A 16 22.02 -13.38 -1.34
N ILE A 17 21.27 -14.49 -1.50
CA ILE A 17 21.50 -15.50 -2.54
C ILE A 17 20.99 -15.02 -3.91
N PHE A 18 19.98 -14.15 -3.93
CA PHE A 18 19.36 -13.69 -5.17
C PHE A 18 20.24 -12.70 -5.94
N ASN A 19 20.32 -12.88 -7.26
CA ASN A 19 20.94 -11.90 -8.15
C ASN A 19 19.94 -10.76 -8.50
N LYS A 20 20.44 -9.68 -9.15
CA LYS A 20 19.61 -8.51 -9.50
C LYS A 20 18.40 -8.86 -10.38
N LYS A 21 18.49 -9.87 -11.26
CA LYS A 21 17.41 -10.23 -12.17
C LYS A 21 16.25 -10.91 -11.43
N THR A 22 16.55 -11.78 -10.50
CA THR A 22 15.55 -12.54 -9.71
C THR A 22 15.02 -11.76 -8.52
N TYR A 23 15.69 -10.67 -8.14
CA TYR A 23 15.36 -9.91 -6.93
C TYR A 23 13.93 -9.34 -6.93
N LYS A 24 13.47 -8.81 -8.08
CA LYS A 24 12.10 -8.30 -8.22
C LYS A 24 11.05 -9.38 -8.02
N ILE A 25 11.30 -10.56 -8.63
CA ILE A 25 10.39 -11.70 -8.50
C ILE A 25 10.34 -12.15 -7.06
N TYR A 26 11.49 -12.20 -6.40
CA TYR A 26 11.59 -12.53 -4.98
C TYR A 26 10.78 -11.57 -4.10
N LEU A 27 10.91 -10.24 -4.29
CA LEU A 27 10.14 -9.25 -3.55
C LEU A 27 8.63 -9.39 -3.80
N LEU A 28 8.22 -9.69 -5.03
CA LEU A 28 6.84 -9.95 -5.37
C LEU A 28 6.31 -11.21 -4.66
N LEU A 29 7.05 -12.31 -4.73
CA LEU A 29 6.67 -13.56 -4.06
C LEU A 29 6.59 -13.36 -2.54
N PHE A 30 7.47 -12.54 -1.99
CA PHE A 30 7.45 -12.21 -0.57
C PHE A 30 6.21 -11.38 -0.19
N ALA A 31 5.83 -10.39 -1.01
CA ALA A 31 4.58 -9.65 -0.81
C ALA A 31 3.34 -10.56 -0.89
N VAL A 32 3.34 -11.54 -1.83
CA VAL A 32 2.29 -12.56 -1.92
C VAL A 32 2.24 -13.43 -0.66
N ALA A 33 3.39 -13.89 -0.16
CA ALA A 33 3.44 -14.69 1.06
C ALA A 33 2.87 -13.94 2.28
N LEU A 34 3.22 -12.65 2.44
CA LEU A 34 2.64 -11.79 3.48
C LEU A 34 1.13 -11.62 3.29
N ALA A 35 0.66 -11.45 2.06
CA ALA A 35 -0.77 -11.36 1.74
C ALA A 35 -1.52 -12.65 2.08
N CYS A 36 -0.94 -13.81 1.77
CA CYS A 36 -1.52 -15.11 2.14
C CYS A 36 -1.67 -15.26 3.66
N LEU A 37 -0.72 -14.75 4.45
CA LEU A 37 -0.85 -14.74 5.91
C LEU A 37 -1.97 -13.80 6.37
N ALA A 38 -2.11 -12.64 5.73
CA ALA A 38 -3.16 -11.67 6.04
C ALA A 38 -4.55 -12.24 5.79
N TRP A 39 -4.72 -13.13 4.81
CA TRP A 39 -5.99 -13.78 4.50
C TRP A 39 -6.62 -14.47 5.72
N PHE A 40 -5.81 -15.07 6.56
CA PHE A 40 -6.26 -15.82 7.74
C PHE A 40 -6.43 -14.95 9.00
N THR A 41 -6.30 -13.63 8.87
CA THR A 41 -6.45 -12.73 10.02
C THR A 41 -7.90 -12.69 10.49
N LYS A 42 -8.10 -12.99 11.76
CA LYS A 42 -9.37 -12.79 12.46
C LYS A 42 -9.23 -11.53 13.33
N PRO A 43 -9.93 -10.45 12.98
CA PRO A 43 -9.82 -9.21 13.75
C PRO A 43 -10.54 -9.32 15.11
N ASP A 44 -9.98 -8.64 16.10
CA ASP A 44 -10.68 -8.36 17.35
C ASP A 44 -11.74 -7.25 17.11
N TYR A 45 -12.79 -7.22 17.96
CA TYR A 45 -13.86 -6.22 17.89
C TYR A 45 -13.38 -4.76 18.06
N THR A 46 -12.21 -4.55 18.64
CA THR A 46 -11.57 -3.22 18.80
C THR A 46 -10.88 -2.71 17.54
N MET A 47 -10.61 -3.59 16.57
CA MET A 47 -9.90 -3.28 15.35
C MET A 47 -10.78 -2.60 14.29
N ASP A 48 -10.22 -1.68 13.51
CA ASP A 48 -10.92 -1.09 12.36
C ASP A 48 -11.22 -2.14 11.28
N LEU A 49 -10.39 -3.18 11.17
CA LEU A 49 -10.63 -4.32 10.29
C LEU A 49 -11.94 -5.05 10.63
N TYR A 50 -12.30 -5.15 11.91
CA TYR A 50 -13.57 -5.75 12.33
C TYR A 50 -14.77 -4.99 11.77
N ARG A 51 -14.71 -3.65 11.84
CA ARG A 51 -15.74 -2.77 11.25
C ARG A 51 -15.80 -2.91 9.74
N ALA A 52 -14.65 -3.01 9.08
CA ALA A 52 -14.57 -3.23 7.64
C ALA A 52 -15.18 -4.57 7.22
N TYR A 53 -15.00 -5.63 8.01
CA TYR A 53 -15.66 -6.92 7.78
C TYR A 53 -17.19 -6.80 7.88
N GLY A 54 -17.71 -6.11 8.89
CA GLY A 54 -19.12 -5.83 9.01
C GLY A 54 -19.68 -5.05 7.80
N GLN A 55 -18.90 -4.11 7.23
CA GLN A 55 -19.28 -3.42 6.01
C GLN A 55 -19.31 -4.35 4.79
N LEU A 56 -18.33 -5.24 4.63
CA LEU A 56 -18.34 -6.24 3.56
C LEU A 56 -19.56 -7.16 3.64
N ASP A 57 -19.88 -7.65 4.85
CA ASP A 57 -21.05 -8.51 5.09
C ASP A 57 -22.35 -7.80 4.74
N LEU A 58 -22.49 -6.53 5.13
CA LEU A 58 -23.62 -5.69 4.74
C LEU A 58 -23.72 -5.49 3.23
N PHE A 59 -22.59 -5.19 2.58
CA PHE A 59 -22.56 -4.93 1.12
C PHE A 59 -22.89 -6.16 0.28
N ARG A 60 -22.69 -7.37 0.81
CA ARG A 60 -23.20 -8.61 0.17
C ARG A 60 -24.72 -8.68 0.13
N GLN A 61 -25.40 -8.07 1.10
CA GLN A 61 -26.84 -8.17 1.27
C GLN A 61 -27.61 -7.03 0.60
N ILE A 62 -27.01 -5.87 0.36
CA ILE A 62 -27.68 -4.68 -0.17
C ILE A 62 -27.23 -4.36 -1.60
N SER A 63 -28.08 -3.63 -2.36
CA SER A 63 -27.72 -3.11 -3.69
C SER A 63 -26.72 -1.95 -3.59
N PHE A 64 -25.98 -1.70 -4.69
CA PHE A 64 -25.02 -0.59 -4.75
C PHE A 64 -25.66 0.77 -4.46
N GLY A 65 -26.88 1.03 -4.98
CA GLY A 65 -27.60 2.27 -4.71
C GLY A 65 -27.88 2.49 -3.22
N LYS A 66 -28.28 1.44 -2.48
CA LYS A 66 -28.44 1.51 -1.03
C LYS A 66 -27.10 1.71 -0.32
N ALA A 67 -26.04 1.00 -0.73
CA ALA A 67 -24.71 1.19 -0.16
C ALA A 67 -24.20 2.61 -0.37
N TYR A 68 -24.43 3.19 -1.57
CA TYR A 68 -24.05 4.56 -1.90
C TYR A 68 -24.79 5.60 -1.05
N SER A 69 -26.08 5.43 -0.82
CA SER A 69 -26.86 6.37 0.01
C SER A 69 -26.38 6.41 1.47
N TYR A 70 -25.85 5.31 2.00
CA TYR A 70 -25.34 5.25 3.39
C TYR A 70 -23.88 5.67 3.54
N TYR A 71 -23.01 5.33 2.57
CA TYR A 71 -21.56 5.41 2.72
C TYR A 71 -20.85 6.22 1.63
N GLY A 72 -21.53 6.50 0.50
CA GLY A 72 -20.90 7.07 -0.69
C GLY A 72 -20.49 8.54 -0.56
N ALA A 73 -21.16 9.29 0.32
CA ALA A 73 -20.92 10.73 0.43
C ALA A 73 -19.52 11.08 0.99
N SER A 74 -19.01 10.27 1.90
CA SER A 74 -17.74 10.57 2.59
C SER A 74 -16.51 10.03 1.87
N ASN A 75 -16.55 8.81 1.32
CA ASN A 75 -15.39 8.17 0.67
C ASN A 75 -15.85 7.28 -0.51
N PRO A 76 -16.19 7.88 -1.65
CA PRO A 76 -16.85 7.16 -2.75
C PRO A 76 -15.99 6.02 -3.32
N LEU A 77 -14.68 6.20 -3.46
CA LEU A 77 -13.80 5.14 -3.97
C LEU A 77 -13.59 4.01 -2.96
N THR A 78 -13.58 4.31 -1.67
CA THR A 78 -13.56 3.25 -0.63
C THR A 78 -14.82 2.41 -0.69
N LEU A 79 -15.98 3.05 -0.88
CA LEU A 79 -17.24 2.32 -1.06
C LEU A 79 -17.16 1.40 -2.27
N VAL A 80 -16.74 1.91 -3.44
CA VAL A 80 -16.60 1.10 -4.66
C VAL A 80 -15.65 -0.07 -4.43
N TYR A 81 -14.50 0.18 -3.79
CA TYR A 81 -13.51 -0.85 -3.47
C TYR A 81 -14.09 -1.96 -2.58
N TYR A 82 -14.71 -1.60 -1.45
CA TYR A 82 -15.30 -2.57 -0.53
C TYR A 82 -16.49 -3.30 -1.14
N TYR A 83 -17.34 -2.58 -1.87
CA TYR A 83 -18.47 -3.19 -2.56
C TYR A 83 -18.02 -4.21 -3.61
N ALA A 84 -16.99 -3.86 -4.40
CA ALA A 84 -16.42 -4.79 -5.39
C ALA A 84 -15.84 -6.04 -4.70
N LEU A 85 -15.06 -5.87 -3.62
CA LEU A 85 -14.52 -7.00 -2.86
C LEU A 85 -15.62 -7.92 -2.32
N ALA A 86 -16.68 -7.33 -1.75
CA ALA A 86 -17.81 -8.08 -1.22
C ALA A 86 -18.55 -8.90 -2.31
N ARG A 87 -18.52 -8.45 -3.57
CA ARG A 87 -19.15 -9.17 -4.69
C ARG A 87 -18.23 -10.20 -5.36
N ILE A 88 -16.92 -9.96 -5.33
CA ILE A 88 -15.93 -10.86 -5.95
C ILE A 88 -15.68 -12.08 -5.05
N CYS A 89 -15.65 -11.90 -3.73
CA CYS A 89 -15.27 -12.96 -2.80
C CYS A 89 -16.20 -13.02 -1.59
N PRO A 90 -16.71 -14.22 -1.25
CA PRO A 90 -17.51 -14.39 -0.03
C PRO A 90 -16.68 -14.28 1.26
N GLU A 91 -15.35 -14.45 1.14
CA GLU A 91 -14.45 -14.44 2.29
C GLU A 91 -13.95 -13.03 2.60
N ASN A 92 -14.07 -12.59 3.85
CA ASN A 92 -13.60 -11.28 4.29
C ASN A 92 -12.06 -11.18 4.27
N GLY A 93 -11.35 -12.29 4.35
CA GLY A 93 -9.88 -12.37 4.30
C GLY A 93 -9.25 -11.77 3.04
N LEU A 94 -10.03 -11.62 1.94
CA LEU A 94 -9.54 -10.94 0.73
C LEU A 94 -9.14 -9.48 0.99
N LEU A 95 -9.86 -8.76 1.85
CA LEU A 95 -9.56 -7.36 2.16
C LEU A 95 -8.16 -7.17 2.76
N PRO A 96 -7.81 -7.79 3.91
CA PRO A 96 -6.46 -7.66 4.46
C PRO A 96 -5.38 -8.24 3.54
N ALA A 97 -5.66 -9.35 2.84
CA ALA A 97 -4.72 -9.94 1.90
C ALA A 97 -4.36 -8.96 0.76
N LEU A 98 -5.37 -8.38 0.10
CA LEU A 98 -5.15 -7.41 -0.96
C LEU A 98 -4.51 -6.12 -0.44
N THR A 99 -4.88 -5.67 0.76
CA THR A 99 -4.24 -4.53 1.42
C THR A 99 -2.74 -4.76 1.60
N VAL A 100 -2.36 -5.87 2.21
CA VAL A 100 -0.95 -6.24 2.44
C VAL A 100 -0.20 -6.37 1.13
N PHE A 101 -0.80 -7.03 0.12
CA PHE A 101 -0.19 -7.15 -1.20
C PHE A 101 0.10 -5.78 -1.84
N ILE A 102 -0.87 -4.87 -1.83
CA ILE A 102 -0.70 -3.52 -2.38
C ILE A 102 0.37 -2.76 -1.60
N VAL A 103 0.26 -2.71 -0.27
CA VAL A 103 1.15 -1.92 0.58
C VAL A 103 2.59 -2.39 0.46
N TYR A 104 2.85 -3.68 0.65
CA TYR A 104 4.22 -4.22 0.55
C TYR A 104 4.71 -4.23 -0.90
N GLY A 105 3.85 -4.51 -1.88
CA GLY A 105 4.20 -4.47 -3.29
C GLY A 105 4.69 -3.09 -3.73
N PHE A 106 3.95 -2.02 -3.45
CA PHE A 106 4.36 -0.66 -3.77
C PHE A 106 5.58 -0.19 -2.96
N SER A 107 5.64 -0.54 -1.67
CA SER A 107 6.79 -0.18 -0.82
C SER A 107 8.08 -0.87 -1.28
N PHE A 108 8.04 -2.16 -1.58
CA PHE A 108 9.19 -2.88 -2.11
C PHE A 108 9.61 -2.37 -3.50
N ALA A 109 8.64 -2.08 -4.37
CA ALA A 109 8.92 -1.50 -5.68
C ALA A 109 9.59 -0.12 -5.55
N LEU A 110 9.13 0.72 -4.63
CA LEU A 110 9.71 2.03 -4.35
C LEU A 110 11.15 1.89 -3.83
N LEU A 111 11.38 1.09 -2.80
CA LEU A 111 12.70 0.88 -2.22
C LEU A 111 13.68 0.30 -3.24
N TYR A 112 13.24 -0.67 -4.02
CA TYR A 112 14.08 -1.22 -5.09
C TYR A 112 14.43 -0.19 -6.17
N LYS A 113 13.46 0.59 -6.64
CA LYS A 113 13.70 1.67 -7.63
C LYS A 113 14.67 2.72 -7.09
N ALA A 114 14.47 3.15 -5.84
CA ALA A 114 15.36 4.11 -5.18
C ALA A 114 16.78 3.55 -5.06
N ALA A 115 16.93 2.32 -4.58
CA ALA A 115 18.23 1.67 -4.46
C ALA A 115 18.96 1.59 -5.82
N MET A 116 18.25 1.20 -6.88
CA MET A 116 18.85 1.15 -8.23
C MET A 116 19.26 2.52 -8.75
N ARG A 117 18.49 3.56 -8.47
CA ARG A 117 18.78 4.93 -8.91
C ARG A 117 19.99 5.53 -8.21
N PHE A 118 20.10 5.29 -6.90
CA PHE A 118 21.19 5.83 -6.09
C PHE A 118 22.46 4.96 -6.11
N GLY A 119 22.49 3.91 -6.93
CA GLY A 119 23.65 3.04 -7.07
C GLY A 119 23.93 2.19 -5.83
N SER A 120 22.91 1.98 -4.97
CA SER A 120 23.08 1.20 -3.75
C SER A 120 23.57 -0.22 -4.06
N THR A 121 24.47 -0.70 -3.23
CA THR A 121 24.93 -2.09 -3.28
C THR A 121 23.81 -3.04 -2.88
N LYS A 122 23.95 -4.32 -3.22
CA LYS A 122 22.98 -5.35 -2.79
C LYS A 122 22.86 -5.39 -1.27
N LYS A 123 23.96 -5.24 -0.53
CA LYS A 123 23.98 -5.23 0.93
C LYS A 123 23.17 -4.05 1.49
N GLU A 124 23.40 -2.85 0.97
CA GLU A 124 22.67 -1.65 1.40
C GLU A 124 21.16 -1.77 1.10
N THR A 125 20.81 -2.27 -0.10
CA THR A 125 19.40 -2.51 -0.47
C THR A 125 18.73 -3.50 0.49
N ASN A 126 19.41 -4.60 0.82
CA ASN A 126 18.91 -5.60 1.74
C ASN A 126 18.75 -5.02 3.15
N MET A 127 19.71 -4.24 3.63
CA MET A 127 19.63 -3.57 4.93
C MET A 127 18.46 -2.58 4.98
N ALA A 128 18.25 -1.79 3.94
CA ALA A 128 17.11 -0.86 3.85
C ALA A 128 15.76 -1.59 3.88
N LEU A 129 15.65 -2.72 3.17
CA LEU A 129 14.44 -3.55 3.19
C LEU A 129 14.20 -4.21 4.55
N LEU A 130 15.24 -4.74 5.18
CA LEU A 130 15.13 -5.31 6.53
C LEU A 130 14.73 -4.24 7.55
N PHE A 131 15.35 -3.05 7.47
CA PHE A 131 15.00 -1.93 8.33
C PHE A 131 13.55 -1.49 8.12
N PHE A 132 13.10 -1.39 6.87
CA PHE A 132 11.70 -1.11 6.56
C PHE A 132 10.78 -2.14 7.19
N MET A 133 11.05 -3.43 6.99
CA MET A 133 10.21 -4.51 7.53
C MET A 133 10.20 -4.53 9.06
N ALA A 134 11.33 -4.26 9.71
CA ALA A 134 11.43 -4.24 11.17
C ALA A 134 10.65 -3.08 11.80
N ASN A 135 10.54 -1.94 11.10
CA ASN A 135 9.87 -0.75 11.60
C ASN A 135 8.42 -0.60 11.09
N PHE A 136 8.07 -1.28 10.01
CA PHE A 136 6.76 -1.19 9.39
C PHE A 136 5.82 -2.23 9.98
N ASN A 137 4.95 -1.80 10.89
CA ASN A 137 4.12 -2.71 11.66
C ASN A 137 3.05 -3.39 10.80
N TYR A 138 3.24 -4.69 10.56
CA TYR A 138 2.36 -5.53 9.76
C TYR A 138 0.90 -5.53 10.24
N PHE A 139 0.69 -5.55 11.56
CA PHE A 139 -0.66 -5.57 12.13
C PHE A 139 -1.39 -4.23 11.92
N TYR A 140 -0.69 -3.11 12.00
CA TYR A 140 -1.29 -1.81 11.69
C TYR A 140 -1.67 -1.68 10.21
N VAL A 141 -0.91 -2.29 9.30
CA VAL A 141 -1.26 -2.35 7.87
C VAL A 141 -2.58 -3.08 7.67
N ILE A 142 -2.76 -4.21 8.34
CA ILE A 142 -3.97 -5.01 8.26
C ILE A 142 -5.16 -4.27 8.88
N ASP A 143 -4.97 -3.63 10.01
CA ASP A 143 -6.02 -2.94 10.73
C ASP A 143 -6.48 -1.67 10.00
N ASN A 144 -5.53 -0.84 9.58
CA ASN A 144 -5.83 0.46 8.95
C ASN A 144 -5.72 0.40 7.43
N THR A 145 -6.48 -0.50 6.79
CA THR A 145 -6.38 -0.86 5.37
C THR A 145 -6.33 0.34 4.43
N ARG A 146 -7.25 1.30 4.58
CA ARG A 146 -7.39 2.46 3.68
C ARG A 146 -6.19 3.39 3.71
N ILE A 147 -5.75 3.75 4.92
CA ILE A 147 -4.64 4.67 5.13
C ILE A 147 -3.35 4.12 4.54
N TYR A 148 -3.02 2.86 4.85
CA TYR A 148 -1.78 2.25 4.38
C TYR A 148 -1.74 2.03 2.88
N ILE A 149 -2.86 1.64 2.25
CA ILE A 149 -2.95 1.58 0.78
C ILE A 149 -2.63 2.96 0.20
N CYS A 150 -3.28 4.01 0.72
CA CYS A 150 -3.08 5.37 0.23
C CYS A 150 -1.63 5.82 0.36
N PHE A 151 -1.01 5.65 1.52
CA PHE A 151 0.38 6.09 1.72
C PHE A 151 1.38 5.31 0.87
N ALA A 152 1.23 4.00 0.72
CA ALA A 152 2.14 3.20 -0.08
C ALA A 152 2.06 3.59 -1.57
N VAL A 153 0.85 3.72 -2.10
CA VAL A 153 0.62 4.13 -3.48
C VAL A 153 1.07 5.58 -3.70
N LEU A 154 0.72 6.50 -2.79
CA LEU A 154 1.15 7.90 -2.86
C LEU A 154 2.67 8.02 -2.88
N ALA A 155 3.37 7.37 -1.97
CA ALA A 155 4.84 7.43 -1.89
C ALA A 155 5.50 6.93 -3.19
N TYR A 156 5.00 5.84 -3.76
CA TYR A 156 5.50 5.33 -5.03
C TYR A 156 5.29 6.32 -6.17
N PHE A 157 4.08 6.87 -6.33
CA PHE A 157 3.79 7.80 -7.43
C PHE A 157 4.42 9.17 -7.21
N MET A 158 4.61 9.64 -5.99
CA MET A 158 5.43 10.82 -5.71
C MET A 158 6.88 10.62 -6.12
N TYR A 159 7.46 9.45 -5.88
CA TYR A 159 8.79 9.13 -6.36
C TYR A 159 8.86 9.18 -7.90
N VAL A 160 7.91 8.59 -8.61
CA VAL A 160 7.84 8.61 -10.08
C VAL A 160 7.70 10.03 -10.62
N ASP A 161 6.84 10.85 -10.01
CA ASP A 161 6.60 12.24 -10.42
C ASP A 161 7.78 13.17 -10.10
N ILE A 162 8.30 13.12 -8.87
CA ILE A 162 9.30 14.08 -8.38
C ILE A 162 10.71 13.69 -8.79
N VAL A 163 11.07 12.41 -8.59
CA VAL A 163 12.43 11.91 -8.75
C VAL A 163 12.68 11.43 -10.17
N GLU A 164 11.78 10.61 -10.72
CA GLU A 164 11.91 10.13 -12.12
C GLU A 164 11.43 11.17 -13.15
N LYS A 165 10.60 12.12 -12.74
CA LYS A 165 9.96 13.15 -13.59
C LYS A 165 9.18 12.54 -14.76
N LYS A 166 8.56 11.38 -14.54
CA LYS A 166 7.80 10.62 -15.55
C LYS A 166 6.31 10.64 -15.26
N HIS A 167 5.51 10.49 -16.32
CA HIS A 167 4.06 10.27 -16.24
C HIS A 167 3.32 11.24 -15.30
N ARG A 168 3.72 12.51 -15.26
CA ARG A 168 3.20 13.51 -14.30
C ARG A 168 1.67 13.58 -14.28
N ILE A 169 1.01 13.66 -15.46
CA ILE A 169 -0.46 13.73 -15.54
C ILE A 169 -1.10 12.51 -14.88
N PHE A 170 -0.55 11.30 -15.18
CA PHE A 170 -1.06 10.07 -14.58
C PHE A 170 -0.86 10.06 -13.05
N CYS A 171 0.29 10.54 -12.56
CA CYS A 171 0.52 10.67 -11.12
C CYS A 171 -0.53 11.58 -10.45
N PHE A 172 -0.88 12.71 -11.07
CA PHE A 172 -1.92 13.59 -10.53
C PHE A 172 -3.31 12.96 -10.55
N LEU A 173 -3.66 12.16 -11.57
CA LEU A 173 -4.90 11.37 -11.57
C LEU A 173 -4.92 10.37 -10.41
N VAL A 174 -3.79 9.71 -10.14
CA VAL A 174 -3.68 8.80 -8.98
C VAL A 174 -3.83 9.59 -7.67
N TYR A 175 -3.21 10.77 -7.53
CA TYR A 175 -3.36 11.61 -6.33
C TYR A 175 -4.82 11.99 -6.09
N ALA A 176 -5.52 12.41 -7.14
CA ALA A 176 -6.94 12.71 -7.04
C ALA A 176 -7.76 11.49 -6.61
N ALA A 177 -7.52 10.33 -7.22
CA ALA A 177 -8.17 9.08 -6.83
C ALA A 177 -7.91 8.71 -5.36
N LEU A 178 -6.67 8.87 -4.87
CA LEU A 178 -6.33 8.62 -3.48
C LEU A 178 -7.03 9.57 -2.51
N CYS A 179 -7.22 10.85 -2.87
CA CYS A 179 -8.01 11.79 -2.07
C CYS A 179 -9.47 11.35 -1.94
N TYR A 180 -10.07 10.79 -3.01
CA TYR A 180 -11.43 10.22 -2.97
C TYR A 180 -11.48 8.86 -2.26
N PHE A 181 -10.36 8.17 -2.16
CA PHE A 181 -10.26 6.94 -1.38
C PHE A 181 -10.10 7.23 0.11
N HIS A 182 -9.27 8.23 0.47
CA HIS A 182 -9.07 8.63 1.87
C HIS A 182 -8.62 10.10 1.97
N TYR A 183 -9.46 10.96 2.56
CA TYR A 183 -9.20 12.40 2.65
C TYR A 183 -7.90 12.79 3.39
N GLY A 184 -7.39 11.94 4.28
CA GLY A 184 -6.13 12.16 4.97
C GLY A 184 -4.91 12.32 4.06
N ILE A 185 -5.04 12.00 2.77
CA ILE A 185 -3.99 12.18 1.76
C ILE A 185 -3.94 13.62 1.22
N LEU A 186 -5.03 14.38 1.31
CA LEU A 186 -5.16 15.72 0.74
C LEU A 186 -4.01 16.68 1.13
N PRO A 187 -3.56 16.78 2.40
CA PRO A 187 -2.46 17.65 2.76
C PRO A 187 -1.17 17.37 1.98
N PHE A 188 -0.84 16.10 1.75
CA PHE A 188 0.37 15.70 1.01
C PHE A 188 0.26 16.09 -0.47
N VAL A 189 -0.92 15.94 -1.06
CA VAL A 189 -1.19 16.34 -2.45
C VAL A 189 -1.12 17.87 -2.59
N LEU A 190 -1.68 18.62 -1.65
CA LEU A 190 -1.58 20.08 -1.61
C LEU A 190 -0.13 20.54 -1.51
N ILE A 191 0.67 19.96 -0.62
CA ILE A 191 2.11 20.24 -0.51
C ILE A 191 2.79 19.99 -1.87
N ARG A 192 2.47 18.87 -2.54
CA ARG A 192 3.02 18.58 -3.86
C ARG A 192 2.63 19.63 -4.91
N ILE A 193 1.39 20.12 -4.90
CA ILE A 193 0.93 21.18 -5.80
C ILE A 193 1.72 22.48 -5.52
N VAL A 194 1.82 22.89 -4.25
CA VAL A 194 2.58 24.08 -3.87
C VAL A 194 4.03 24.00 -4.33
N LEU A 195 4.68 22.86 -4.18
CA LEU A 195 6.07 22.64 -4.65
C LEU A 195 6.25 22.82 -6.17
N LEU A 196 5.18 22.69 -6.99
CA LEU A 196 5.27 23.00 -8.42
C LEU A 196 5.49 24.49 -8.69
N PHE A 197 4.94 25.37 -7.83
CA PHE A 197 5.06 26.81 -7.98
C PHE A 197 6.36 27.35 -7.39
N ILE A 198 6.86 26.78 -6.28
CA ILE A 198 8.09 27.24 -5.61
C ILE A 198 9.33 26.91 -6.43
N LYS A 199 9.33 25.83 -7.23
CA LYS A 199 10.52 25.36 -7.98
C LYS A 199 11.02 26.30 -9.07
N LYS A 200 10.33 27.41 -9.32
CA LYS A 200 10.77 28.44 -10.29
C LYS A 200 11.74 29.48 -9.70
N THR A 201 11.97 29.50 -8.40
CA THR A 201 12.62 30.64 -7.75
C THR A 201 13.96 30.36 -7.03
N SER A 202 14.46 29.12 -7.00
CA SER A 202 15.79 28.86 -6.42
C SER A 202 16.46 27.66 -7.06
N PRO A 203 17.69 27.80 -7.62
CA PRO A 203 18.59 26.69 -7.74
C PRO A 203 19.11 26.39 -6.33
N ILE A 204 18.51 25.44 -5.65
CA ILE A 204 19.17 24.81 -4.50
C ILE A 204 20.23 23.90 -5.10
N VAL A 205 21.48 24.31 -4.91
CA VAL A 205 22.71 23.64 -5.24
C VAL A 205 22.74 22.24 -4.63
#